data_2083d3fb08a8977bbdf450a3a6d36be8
#
_entry.id   2083d3fb08a8977bbdf450a3a6d36be8
#
_cell.length_a   1.000
_cell.length_b   1.000
_cell.length_c   1.000
_cell.angle_alpha   90.00
_cell.angle_beta   90.00
_cell.angle_gamma   90.00
#
_symmetry.space_group_name_H-M   'P 1'
#
loop_
_entity.id
_entity.type
_entity.pdbx_description
1 polymer ?
#
loop_
_entity_poly.entity_id
_entity_poly.type
_entity_poly.pdbx_seq_one_letter_code
_entity_poly.pdbx_strand_id
1 'polypeptide(L)'
;MTINLPAPVLLAMYLAVARKQGVPFKRLRGTCQTDILKEYIAQNEYLYPPEPSMRLVLDAIEYCVREVPRFYPISISGYHIREAGSDAVQELAFTLADGRDYVERLVKRGLAVDDFASHLSFFFDVHNDFFEEIAKLRAARSIWARLMREEFGAKREISWMLPMHCQTAGVTLTAQQPMNNLVRVAYQALAAVAGGTQSLHTNS
;
A
#
# COMPACT_ATOMS: atom_id res chain seq x y z
N MET A 1 -3.01 8.24 6.76
CA MET A 1 -2.66 7.92 8.17
C MET A 1 -1.75 6.71 8.18
N THR A 2 -0.56 6.86 8.75
CA THR A 2 0.43 5.77 8.89
C THR A 2 0.05 4.92 10.10
N ILE A 3 -0.93 4.05 9.93
CA ILE A 3 -1.52 3.24 11.00
C ILE A 3 -1.77 1.84 10.44
N ASN A 4 -1.30 0.81 11.11
CA ASN A 4 -1.43 -0.58 10.70
C ASN A 4 -2.26 -1.41 11.67
N LEU A 5 -1.65 -2.04 12.65
CA LEU A 5 -2.33 -2.96 13.58
C LEU A 5 -3.55 -2.33 14.30
N PRO A 6 -3.49 -1.08 14.83
CA PRO A 6 -4.65 -0.44 15.46
C PRO A 6 -5.57 0.29 14.46
N ALA A 7 -5.34 0.18 13.14
CA ALA A 7 -6.08 0.94 12.14
C ALA A 7 -7.61 0.79 12.23
N PRO A 8 -8.19 -0.39 12.45
CA PRO A 8 -9.65 -0.53 12.55
C PRO A 8 -10.23 0.28 13.71
N VAL A 9 -9.53 0.33 14.87
CA VAL A 9 -9.96 1.10 16.06
C VAL A 9 -9.88 2.61 15.77
N LEU A 10 -8.78 3.08 15.20
CA LEU A 10 -8.59 4.50 14.88
C LEU A 10 -9.51 4.96 13.75
N LEU A 11 -9.79 4.09 12.78
CA LEU A 11 -10.81 4.35 11.76
C LEU A 11 -12.20 4.51 12.42
N ALA A 12 -12.57 3.64 13.34
CA ALA A 12 -13.84 3.75 14.06
C ALA A 12 -13.94 5.07 14.86
N MET A 13 -12.85 5.50 15.52
CA MET A 13 -12.78 6.80 16.18
C MET A 13 -12.94 7.96 15.20
N TYR A 14 -12.28 7.92 14.04
CA TYR A 14 -12.43 8.92 12.98
C TYR A 14 -13.88 9.03 12.49
N LEU A 15 -14.54 7.90 12.27
CA LEU A 15 -15.95 7.86 11.87
C LEU A 15 -16.88 8.38 12.97
N ALA A 16 -16.58 8.07 14.23
CA ALA A 16 -17.34 8.60 15.37
C ALA A 16 -17.25 10.13 15.46
N VAL A 17 -16.07 10.70 15.22
CA VAL A 17 -15.88 12.17 15.15
C VAL A 17 -16.69 12.77 13.99
N ALA A 18 -16.62 12.16 12.80
CA ALA A 18 -17.39 12.62 11.65
C ALA A 18 -18.91 12.61 11.94
N ARG A 19 -19.40 11.55 12.58
CA ARG A 19 -20.81 11.44 13.01
C ARG A 19 -21.19 12.56 14.00
N LYS A 20 -20.35 12.81 15.02
CA LYS A 20 -20.56 13.89 15.99
C LYS A 20 -20.61 15.28 15.34
N GLN A 21 -19.84 15.48 14.29
CA GLN A 21 -19.78 16.75 13.54
C GLN A 21 -20.84 16.84 12.42
N GLY A 22 -21.71 15.83 12.27
CA GLY A 22 -22.72 15.82 11.21
C GLY A 22 -22.15 15.66 9.80
N VAL A 23 -20.91 15.17 9.66
CA VAL A 23 -20.26 14.96 8.35
C VAL A 23 -20.67 13.61 7.79
N PRO A 24 -21.33 13.57 6.61
CA PRO A 24 -21.68 12.28 5.98
C PRO A 24 -20.44 11.48 5.60
N PHE A 25 -20.43 10.18 5.87
CA PHE A 25 -19.29 9.28 5.59
C PHE A 25 -18.88 9.28 4.12
N LYS A 26 -19.83 9.45 3.20
CA LYS A 26 -19.57 9.57 1.75
C LYS A 26 -18.71 10.78 1.36
N ARG A 27 -18.58 11.77 2.24
CA ARG A 27 -17.70 12.93 2.03
C ARG A 27 -16.29 12.73 2.57
N LEU A 28 -16.08 11.75 3.43
CA LEU A 28 -14.78 11.49 4.04
C LEU A 28 -13.80 11.01 2.98
N ARG A 29 -12.57 11.50 3.08
CA ARG A 29 -11.44 11.10 2.25
C ARG A 29 -10.26 10.80 3.13
N GLY A 30 -9.45 9.86 2.72
CA GLY A 30 -8.23 9.52 3.44
C GLY A 30 -7.71 8.15 3.07
N THR A 31 -6.62 7.78 3.72
CA THR A 31 -5.95 6.49 3.53
C THR A 31 -5.44 6.01 4.88
N CYS A 32 -5.62 4.73 5.18
CA CYS A 32 -4.87 3.98 6.20
C CYS A 32 -3.90 3.03 5.50
N GLN A 33 -2.79 2.68 6.15
CA GLN A 33 -1.95 1.60 5.64
C GLN A 33 -2.63 0.25 5.87
N THR A 34 -2.97 -0.09 7.10
CA THR A 34 -3.76 -1.28 7.49
C THR A 34 -3.17 -2.61 6.97
N ASP A 35 -1.95 -2.60 6.46
CA ASP A 35 -1.27 -3.77 5.91
C ASP A 35 -0.56 -4.52 7.03
N ILE A 36 -1.18 -5.60 7.51
CA ILE A 36 -0.65 -6.40 8.61
C ILE A 36 0.39 -7.42 8.15
N LEU A 37 0.33 -7.90 6.91
CA LEU A 37 1.26 -8.92 6.43
C LEU A 37 2.70 -8.37 6.44
N LYS A 38 2.88 -7.14 5.97
CA LYS A 38 4.20 -6.49 6.03
C LYS A 38 4.68 -6.23 7.46
N GLU A 39 3.77 -6.02 8.42
CA GLU A 39 4.15 -5.87 9.83
C GLU A 39 4.80 -7.14 10.36
N TYR A 40 4.23 -8.30 10.03
CA TYR A 40 4.80 -9.59 10.41
C TYR A 40 6.11 -9.90 9.67
N ILE A 41 6.16 -9.61 8.37
CA ILE A 41 7.29 -9.97 7.51
C ILE A 41 8.49 -9.05 7.76
N ALA A 42 8.27 -7.73 7.82
CA ALA A 42 9.34 -6.74 7.77
C ALA A 42 9.62 -6.08 9.14
N GLN A 43 8.61 -5.92 9.99
CA GLN A 43 8.74 -5.17 11.24
C GLN A 43 8.75 -6.05 12.49
N ASN A 44 8.37 -7.31 12.36
CA ASN A 44 8.24 -8.24 13.49
C ASN A 44 7.29 -7.69 14.59
N GLU A 45 6.24 -7.00 14.18
CA GLU A 45 5.24 -6.42 15.08
C GLU A 45 3.96 -7.24 15.09
N TYR A 46 3.47 -7.54 16.31
CA TYR A 46 2.30 -8.37 16.55
C TYR A 46 1.40 -7.71 17.57
N LEU A 47 0.13 -7.45 17.21
CA LEU A 47 -0.90 -7.07 18.17
C LEU A 47 -1.83 -8.25 18.47
N TYR A 48 -2.21 -8.97 17.42
CA TYR A 48 -3.01 -10.19 17.48
C TYR A 48 -2.36 -11.27 16.59
N PRO A 49 -2.74 -12.55 16.74
CA PRO A 49 -2.34 -13.58 15.80
C PRO A 49 -2.78 -13.25 14.36
N PRO A 50 -2.14 -13.83 13.32
CA PRO A 50 -2.38 -13.46 11.93
C PRO A 50 -3.85 -13.52 11.49
N GLU A 51 -4.56 -14.61 11.77
CA GLU A 51 -5.95 -14.77 11.32
C GLU A 51 -6.94 -13.79 11.96
N PRO A 52 -6.93 -13.53 13.28
CA PRO A 52 -7.73 -12.46 13.87
C PRO A 52 -7.39 -11.07 13.33
N SER A 53 -6.10 -10.77 13.10
CA SER A 53 -5.67 -9.51 12.51
C SER A 53 -6.18 -9.36 11.07
N MET A 54 -6.04 -10.41 10.27
CA MET A 54 -6.55 -10.45 8.90
C MET A 54 -8.07 -10.19 8.87
N ARG A 55 -8.84 -10.81 9.78
CA ARG A 55 -10.27 -10.56 9.87
C ARG A 55 -10.58 -9.08 10.06
N LEU A 56 -9.88 -8.40 10.98
CA LEU A 56 -10.09 -6.97 11.25
C LEU A 56 -9.77 -6.10 10.04
N VAL A 57 -8.70 -6.43 9.30
CA VAL A 57 -8.34 -5.72 8.05
C VAL A 57 -9.44 -5.86 7.01
N LEU A 58 -9.88 -7.10 6.77
CA LEU A 58 -10.92 -7.36 5.77
C LEU A 58 -12.26 -6.72 6.15
N ASP A 59 -12.62 -6.72 7.44
CA ASP A 59 -13.81 -6.02 7.94
C ASP A 59 -13.72 -4.50 7.69
N ALA A 60 -12.55 -3.90 7.91
CA ALA A 60 -12.33 -2.48 7.64
C ALA A 60 -12.41 -2.15 6.14
N ILE A 61 -11.85 -3.00 5.28
CA ILE A 61 -11.93 -2.84 3.82
C ILE A 61 -13.39 -2.91 3.37
N GLU A 62 -14.09 -3.97 3.76
CA GLU A 62 -15.49 -4.19 3.39
C GLU A 62 -16.40 -3.04 3.85
N TYR A 63 -16.22 -2.57 5.09
CA TYR A 63 -16.95 -1.44 5.62
C TYR A 63 -16.68 -0.16 4.82
N CYS A 64 -15.42 0.14 4.53
CA CYS A 64 -15.05 1.35 3.76
C CYS A 64 -15.62 1.31 2.34
N VAL A 65 -15.56 0.19 1.67
CA VAL A 65 -16.13 0.01 0.32
C VAL A 65 -17.62 0.36 0.31
N ARG A 66 -18.37 -0.07 1.32
CA ARG A 66 -19.82 0.15 1.41
C ARG A 66 -20.20 1.54 1.90
N GLU A 67 -19.56 2.01 2.96
CA GLU A 67 -20.01 3.18 3.72
C GLU A 67 -19.16 4.44 3.49
N VAL A 68 -17.88 4.29 3.10
CA VAL A 68 -16.91 5.38 2.97
C VAL A 68 -16.21 5.36 1.61
N PRO A 69 -16.94 5.48 0.48
CA PRO A 69 -16.47 5.14 -0.86
C PRO A 69 -15.34 6.00 -1.42
N ARG A 70 -14.87 7.01 -0.68
CA ARG A 70 -13.73 7.85 -1.06
C ARG A 70 -12.52 7.64 -0.16
N PHE A 71 -12.52 6.57 0.64
CA PHE A 71 -11.46 6.23 1.55
C PHE A 71 -10.69 5.01 1.03
N TYR A 72 -9.36 5.07 1.09
CA TYR A 72 -8.49 3.94 0.77
C TYR A 72 -8.17 3.22 2.10
N PRO A 73 -8.82 2.09 2.38
CA PRO A 73 -8.69 1.41 3.67
C PRO A 73 -7.38 0.67 3.85
N ILE A 74 -6.66 0.41 2.76
CA ILE A 74 -5.39 -0.32 2.78
C ILE A 74 -4.38 0.29 1.80
N SER A 75 -3.12 0.27 2.20
CA SER A 75 -1.95 0.55 1.35
C SER A 75 -0.95 -0.58 1.51
N ILE A 76 -0.92 -1.49 0.55
CA ILE A 76 -0.11 -2.70 0.55
C ILE A 76 1.35 -2.30 0.32
N SER A 77 2.24 -2.66 1.26
CA SER A 77 3.48 -1.93 1.44
C SER A 77 4.72 -2.78 1.24
N GLY A 78 5.42 -2.57 0.14
CA GLY A 78 6.77 -3.08 -0.13
C GLY A 78 7.88 -2.24 0.52
N TYR A 79 7.64 -0.96 0.80
CA TYR A 79 8.63 -0.05 1.39
C TYR A 79 9.33 -0.66 2.60
N HIS A 80 8.58 -1.15 3.57
CA HIS A 80 9.12 -1.71 4.80
C HIS A 80 9.91 -3.00 4.56
N ILE A 81 9.48 -3.81 3.59
CA ILE A 81 10.16 -5.04 3.16
C ILE A 81 11.53 -4.69 2.55
N ARG A 82 11.57 -3.63 1.73
CA ARG A 82 12.82 -3.14 1.11
C ARG A 82 13.77 -2.57 2.16
N GLU A 83 13.27 -1.72 3.06
CA GLU A 83 14.05 -1.12 4.16
C GLU A 83 14.59 -2.19 5.13
N ALA A 84 13.91 -3.34 5.26
CA ALA A 84 14.38 -4.49 6.04
C ALA A 84 15.48 -5.31 5.33
N GLY A 85 15.86 -4.97 4.10
CA GLY A 85 17.02 -5.54 3.41
C GLY A 85 16.71 -6.41 2.20
N SER A 86 15.46 -6.48 1.72
CA SER A 86 15.15 -7.19 0.47
C SER A 86 15.71 -6.44 -0.76
N ASP A 87 15.92 -7.15 -1.85
CA ASP A 87 16.20 -6.54 -3.14
C ASP A 87 14.89 -6.07 -3.84
N ALA A 88 15.03 -5.43 -5.00
CA ALA A 88 13.89 -4.89 -5.74
C ALA A 88 12.91 -5.98 -6.24
N VAL A 89 13.43 -7.15 -6.58
CA VAL A 89 12.62 -8.29 -7.04
C VAL A 89 11.85 -8.90 -5.88
N GLN A 90 12.50 -9.07 -4.72
CA GLN A 90 11.87 -9.58 -3.50
C GLN A 90 10.81 -8.61 -2.98
N GLU A 91 11.11 -7.30 -2.94
CA GLU A 91 10.13 -6.27 -2.58
C GLU A 91 8.87 -6.40 -3.44
N LEU A 92 9.06 -6.42 -4.77
CA LEU A 92 7.93 -6.52 -5.70
C LEU A 92 7.15 -7.82 -5.53
N ALA A 93 7.84 -8.95 -5.44
CA ALA A 93 7.23 -10.27 -5.32
C ALA A 93 6.40 -10.41 -4.04
N PHE A 94 6.96 -10.02 -2.89
CA PHE A 94 6.26 -10.11 -1.61
C PHE A 94 5.09 -9.14 -1.53
N THR A 95 5.26 -7.90 -2.00
CA THR A 95 4.18 -6.91 -2.02
C THR A 95 2.99 -7.37 -2.87
N LEU A 96 3.25 -7.92 -4.06
CA LEU A 96 2.18 -8.43 -4.90
C LEU A 96 1.56 -9.71 -4.36
N ALA A 97 2.33 -10.56 -3.66
CA ALA A 97 1.81 -11.74 -2.97
C ALA A 97 0.87 -11.34 -1.82
N ASP A 98 1.25 -10.35 -1.01
CA ASP A 98 0.39 -9.79 0.04
C ASP A 98 -0.90 -9.22 -0.56
N GLY A 99 -0.78 -8.44 -1.64
CA GLY A 99 -1.93 -7.92 -2.36
C GLY A 99 -2.86 -9.00 -2.88
N ARG A 100 -2.29 -10.06 -3.43
CA ARG A 100 -3.04 -11.22 -3.90
C ARG A 100 -3.80 -11.91 -2.77
N ASP A 101 -3.17 -12.11 -1.61
CA ASP A 101 -3.82 -12.74 -0.45
C ASP A 101 -5.01 -11.91 0.06
N TYR A 102 -4.86 -10.58 0.15
CA TYR A 102 -5.99 -9.70 0.50
C TYR A 102 -7.16 -9.82 -0.49
N VAL A 103 -6.87 -9.79 -1.79
CA VAL A 103 -7.91 -9.92 -2.83
C VAL A 103 -8.59 -11.29 -2.75
N GLU A 104 -7.83 -12.37 -2.65
CA GLU A 104 -8.36 -13.73 -2.57
C GLU A 104 -9.30 -13.90 -1.36
N ARG A 105 -8.91 -13.36 -0.21
CA ARG A 105 -9.73 -13.43 1.01
C ARG A 105 -11.01 -12.59 0.93
N LEU A 106 -10.96 -11.42 0.28
CA LEU A 106 -12.15 -10.60 0.06
C LEU A 106 -13.13 -11.29 -0.91
N VAL A 107 -12.61 -11.91 -1.97
CA VAL A 107 -13.42 -12.69 -2.91
C VAL A 107 -14.04 -13.91 -2.21
N LYS A 108 -13.28 -14.63 -1.37
CA LYS A 108 -13.79 -15.75 -0.55
C LYS A 108 -14.88 -15.32 0.43
N ARG A 109 -14.92 -14.05 0.84
CA ARG A 109 -16.01 -13.47 1.64
C ARG A 109 -17.26 -13.12 0.82
N GLY A 110 -17.21 -13.28 -0.50
CA GLY A 110 -18.32 -13.03 -1.40
C GLY A 110 -18.39 -11.62 -1.99
N LEU A 111 -17.31 -10.81 -1.85
CA LEU A 111 -17.24 -9.52 -2.52
C LEU A 111 -16.84 -9.71 -3.98
N ALA A 112 -17.51 -9.00 -4.90
CA ALA A 112 -17.08 -8.95 -6.29
C ALA A 112 -15.79 -8.11 -6.39
N VAL A 113 -14.81 -8.60 -7.14
CA VAL A 113 -13.51 -7.94 -7.25
C VAL A 113 -13.62 -6.48 -7.73
N ASP A 114 -14.54 -6.22 -8.64
CA ASP A 114 -14.76 -4.88 -9.17
C ASP A 114 -15.37 -3.88 -8.17
N ASP A 115 -15.90 -4.36 -7.04
CA ASP A 115 -16.48 -3.49 -6.02
C ASP A 115 -15.41 -2.90 -5.09
N PHE A 116 -14.31 -3.63 -4.85
CA PHE A 116 -13.30 -3.21 -3.88
C PHE A 116 -11.92 -2.91 -4.48
N ALA A 117 -11.57 -3.48 -5.64
CA ALA A 117 -10.20 -3.40 -6.16
C ALA A 117 -9.72 -1.94 -6.35
N SER A 118 -10.61 -1.03 -6.72
CA SER A 118 -10.29 0.40 -6.86
C SER A 118 -9.98 1.11 -5.53
N HIS A 119 -10.21 0.46 -4.39
CA HIS A 119 -9.89 0.97 -3.05
C HIS A 119 -8.56 0.45 -2.51
N LEU A 120 -7.87 -0.42 -3.26
CA LEU A 120 -6.54 -0.89 -2.92
C LEU A 120 -5.51 0.11 -3.43
N SER A 121 -4.51 0.40 -2.61
CA SER A 121 -3.35 1.21 -2.99
C SER A 121 -2.07 0.50 -2.57
N PHE A 122 -0.94 0.96 -3.11
CA PHE A 122 0.36 0.35 -2.87
C PHE A 122 1.37 1.37 -2.40
N PHE A 123 2.41 0.89 -1.72
CA PHE A 123 3.49 1.71 -1.25
C PHE A 123 4.82 1.02 -1.52
N PHE A 124 5.67 1.62 -2.35
CA PHE A 124 6.98 1.09 -2.73
C PHE A 124 8.12 1.98 -2.26
N ASP A 125 9.25 1.36 -2.01
CA ASP A 125 10.53 2.03 -1.85
C ASP A 125 11.10 2.43 -3.22
N VAL A 126 12.03 3.40 -3.25
CA VAL A 126 12.83 3.72 -4.40
C VAL A 126 14.28 3.90 -3.99
N HIS A 127 15.12 2.95 -4.38
CA HIS A 127 16.53 2.85 -4.03
C HIS A 127 17.45 3.52 -5.08
N ASN A 128 18.76 3.31 -4.99
CA ASN A 128 19.76 4.00 -5.82
C ASN A 128 19.96 3.42 -7.24
N ASP A 129 19.48 2.21 -7.52
CA ASP A 129 19.59 1.65 -8.86
C ASP A 129 18.49 2.22 -9.77
N PHE A 130 18.85 3.30 -10.47
CA PHE A 130 17.91 4.14 -11.23
C PHE A 130 17.04 3.37 -12.21
N PHE A 131 17.67 2.54 -13.05
CA PHE A 131 16.94 1.82 -14.09
C PHE A 131 16.15 0.64 -13.53
N GLU A 132 16.68 -0.05 -12.54
CA GLU A 132 15.98 -1.14 -11.85
C GLU A 132 14.72 -0.63 -11.17
N GLU A 133 14.79 0.50 -10.46
CA GLU A 133 13.66 1.10 -9.78
C GLU A 133 12.55 1.53 -10.75
N ILE A 134 12.91 2.16 -11.88
CA ILE A 134 11.94 2.46 -12.93
C ILE A 134 11.30 1.19 -13.48
N ALA A 135 12.10 0.17 -13.75
CA ALA A 135 11.63 -1.11 -14.28
C ALA A 135 10.70 -1.81 -13.26
N LYS A 136 11.06 -1.81 -11.98
CA LYS A 136 10.25 -2.37 -10.89
C LYS A 136 8.85 -1.75 -10.84
N LEU A 137 8.74 -0.42 -10.81
CA LEU A 137 7.45 0.28 -10.76
C LEU A 137 6.60 0.05 -12.02
N ARG A 138 7.23 -0.09 -13.17
CA ARG A 138 6.53 -0.44 -14.42
C ARG A 138 6.07 -1.90 -14.41
N ALA A 139 6.91 -2.83 -13.95
CA ALA A 139 6.59 -4.23 -13.81
C ALA A 139 5.45 -4.45 -12.80
N ALA A 140 5.46 -3.73 -11.67
CA ALA A 140 4.39 -3.78 -10.67
C ALA A 140 3.01 -3.57 -11.30
N ARG A 141 2.84 -2.51 -12.09
CA ARG A 141 1.56 -2.23 -12.77
C ARG A 141 1.18 -3.32 -13.77
N SER A 142 2.13 -3.79 -14.56
CA SER A 142 1.87 -4.81 -15.57
C SER A 142 1.48 -6.15 -14.96
N ILE A 143 2.21 -6.58 -13.92
CA ILE A 143 1.95 -7.85 -13.23
C ILE A 143 0.61 -7.78 -12.50
N TRP A 144 0.36 -6.69 -11.76
CA TRP A 144 -0.91 -6.50 -11.05
C TRP A 144 -2.11 -6.51 -11.98
N ALA A 145 -2.04 -5.76 -13.08
CA ALA A 145 -3.12 -5.71 -14.07
C ALA A 145 -3.43 -7.10 -14.65
N ARG A 146 -2.40 -7.87 -14.96
CA ARG A 146 -2.55 -9.25 -15.44
C ARG A 146 -3.18 -10.14 -14.36
N LEU A 147 -2.68 -10.10 -13.13
CA LEU A 147 -3.19 -10.87 -12.00
C LEU A 147 -4.69 -10.57 -11.76
N MET A 148 -5.08 -9.31 -11.72
CA MET A 148 -6.47 -8.93 -11.49
C MET A 148 -7.40 -9.37 -12.61
N ARG A 149 -6.94 -9.33 -13.86
CA ARG A 149 -7.74 -9.76 -15.02
C ARG A 149 -7.83 -11.27 -15.16
N GLU A 150 -6.69 -11.95 -15.08
CA GLU A 150 -6.59 -13.37 -15.45
C GLU A 150 -6.94 -14.29 -14.27
N GLU A 151 -6.55 -13.94 -13.05
CA GLU A 151 -6.81 -14.77 -11.88
C GLU A 151 -8.15 -14.42 -11.19
N PHE A 152 -8.42 -13.14 -11.00
CA PHE A 152 -9.62 -12.69 -10.27
C PHE A 152 -10.77 -12.27 -11.17
N GLY A 153 -10.58 -12.23 -12.49
CA GLY A 153 -11.65 -11.95 -13.45
C GLY A 153 -12.20 -10.54 -13.39
N ALA A 154 -11.42 -9.56 -12.92
CA ALA A 154 -11.81 -8.16 -12.89
C ALA A 154 -12.12 -7.64 -14.30
N LYS A 155 -13.24 -6.94 -14.46
CA LYS A 155 -13.74 -6.47 -15.77
C LYS A 155 -13.53 -4.98 -15.97
N ARG A 156 -13.49 -4.20 -14.88
CA ARG A 156 -13.37 -2.75 -14.95
C ARG A 156 -11.91 -2.34 -15.03
N GLU A 157 -11.56 -1.41 -15.91
CA GLU A 157 -10.18 -0.92 -16.04
C GLU A 157 -9.63 -0.38 -14.73
N ILE A 158 -10.42 0.36 -13.96
CA ILE A 158 -10.00 0.89 -12.66
C ILE A 158 -9.61 -0.20 -11.67
N SER A 159 -10.14 -1.41 -11.80
CA SER A 159 -9.83 -2.56 -10.96
C SER A 159 -8.46 -3.20 -11.28
N TRP A 160 -7.87 -2.88 -12.42
CA TRP A 160 -6.55 -3.34 -12.84
C TRP A 160 -5.44 -2.33 -12.52
N MET A 161 -5.83 -1.11 -12.16
CA MET A 161 -4.87 -0.07 -11.82
C MET A 161 -4.17 -0.38 -10.50
N LEU A 162 -2.92 0.00 -10.41
CA LEU A 162 -2.10 -0.08 -9.21
C LEU A 162 -1.71 1.35 -8.82
N PRO A 163 -2.60 2.07 -8.10
CA PRO A 163 -2.25 3.38 -7.58
C PRO A 163 -1.18 3.21 -6.49
N MET A 164 -0.09 3.97 -6.61
CA MET A 164 1.05 3.81 -5.72
C MET A 164 1.54 5.14 -5.15
N HIS A 165 1.96 5.07 -3.91
CA HIS A 165 2.85 6.00 -3.25
C HIS A 165 4.26 5.44 -3.31
N CYS A 166 5.28 6.28 -3.49
CA CYS A 166 6.67 5.90 -3.34
C CYS A 166 7.34 6.76 -2.27
N GLN A 167 8.33 6.18 -1.61
CA GLN A 167 9.23 6.91 -0.73
C GLN A 167 10.66 6.58 -1.10
N THR A 168 11.54 7.57 -1.06
CA THR A 168 12.98 7.36 -1.26
C THR A 168 13.56 6.51 -0.13
N ALA A 169 14.52 5.63 -0.45
CA ALA A 169 15.06 4.65 0.48
C ALA A 169 15.83 5.30 1.63
N GLY A 170 15.30 5.21 2.85
CA GLY A 170 15.95 5.70 4.06
C GLY A 170 17.24 4.94 4.38
N VAL A 171 17.25 3.63 4.14
CA VAL A 171 18.38 2.74 4.38
C VAL A 171 19.65 3.13 3.60
N THR A 172 19.53 3.91 2.52
CA THR A 172 20.64 4.39 1.72
C THR A 172 21.34 5.62 2.27
N LEU A 173 20.73 6.29 3.26
CA LEU A 173 21.21 7.56 3.77
C LEU A 173 22.24 7.37 4.85
N THR A 174 23.28 8.21 4.81
CA THR A 174 24.44 8.14 5.71
C THR A 174 24.58 9.44 6.49
N ALA A 175 24.46 9.38 7.81
CA ALA A 175 24.60 10.55 8.69
C ALA A 175 25.98 11.22 8.56
N GLN A 176 27.02 10.44 8.29
CA GLN A 176 28.40 10.92 8.15
C GLN A 176 28.67 11.71 6.87
N GLN A 177 27.77 11.61 5.90
CA GLN A 177 27.91 12.28 4.59
C GLN A 177 26.60 12.96 4.16
N PRO A 178 26.09 13.93 4.94
CA PRO A 178 24.74 14.49 4.71
C PRO A 178 24.60 15.17 3.34
N MET A 179 25.66 15.82 2.84
CA MET A 179 25.61 16.46 1.51
C MET A 179 25.47 15.45 0.36
N ASN A 180 26.01 14.24 0.52
CA ASN A 180 25.84 13.19 -0.48
C ASN A 180 24.40 12.62 -0.46
N ASN A 181 23.69 12.73 0.65
CA ASN A 181 22.30 12.30 0.74
C ASN A 181 21.37 13.14 -0.15
N LEU A 182 21.69 14.43 -0.35
CA LEU A 182 20.92 15.27 -1.29
C LEU A 182 20.93 14.67 -2.70
N VAL A 183 22.11 14.20 -3.14
CA VAL A 183 22.24 13.57 -4.46
C VAL A 183 21.51 12.22 -4.50
N ARG A 184 21.65 11.40 -3.46
CA ARG A 184 20.96 10.10 -3.37
C ARG A 184 19.44 10.29 -3.47
N VAL A 185 18.88 11.15 -2.63
CA VAL A 185 17.44 11.41 -2.59
C VAL A 185 16.92 12.01 -3.88
N ALA A 186 17.65 12.97 -4.48
CA ALA A 186 17.28 13.56 -5.76
C ALA A 186 17.22 12.48 -6.89
N TYR A 187 18.19 11.57 -6.89
CA TYR A 187 18.26 10.51 -7.89
C TYR A 187 17.15 9.47 -7.73
N GLN A 188 16.85 9.09 -6.48
CA GLN A 188 15.73 8.21 -6.14
C GLN A 188 14.37 8.85 -6.50
N ALA A 189 14.21 10.14 -6.16
CA ALA A 189 13.00 10.88 -6.51
C ALA A 189 12.78 10.93 -8.03
N LEU A 190 13.86 11.16 -8.80
CA LEU A 190 13.80 11.15 -10.26
C LEU A 190 13.39 9.75 -10.80
N ALA A 191 13.92 8.68 -10.22
CA ALA A 191 13.54 7.30 -10.57
C ALA A 191 12.05 7.04 -10.27
N ALA A 192 11.55 7.48 -9.12
CA ALA A 192 10.13 7.36 -8.77
C ALA A 192 9.22 8.07 -9.78
N VAL A 193 9.57 9.30 -10.16
CA VAL A 193 8.80 10.10 -11.14
C VAL A 193 8.84 9.43 -12.52
N ALA A 194 10.04 9.03 -12.98
CA ALA A 194 10.20 8.32 -14.26
C ALA A 194 9.51 6.94 -14.26
N GLY A 195 9.43 6.30 -13.08
CA GLY A 195 8.69 5.07 -12.85
C GLY A 195 7.17 5.24 -12.82
N GLY A 196 6.66 6.49 -12.72
CA GLY A 196 5.24 6.83 -12.81
C GLY A 196 4.48 6.71 -11.49
N THR A 197 5.09 7.08 -10.36
CA THR A 197 4.39 7.17 -9.07
C THR A 197 3.32 8.27 -9.08
N GLN A 198 2.21 8.08 -8.32
CA GLN A 198 1.16 9.08 -8.16
C GLN A 198 1.44 10.03 -7.00
N SER A 199 2.17 9.59 -5.98
CA SER A 199 2.63 10.46 -4.90
C SER A 199 4.01 10.02 -4.42
N LEU A 200 4.78 10.96 -3.90
CA LEU A 200 6.17 10.75 -3.54
C LEU A 200 6.46 11.43 -2.20
N HIS A 201 7.15 10.71 -1.31
CA HIS A 201 7.82 11.25 -0.15
C HIS A 201 9.33 11.17 -0.34
N THR A 202 10.03 12.25 -0.02
CA THR A 202 11.49 12.28 -0.03
C THR A 202 12.01 12.37 1.40
N ASN A 203 12.95 11.51 1.76
CA ASN A 203 13.61 11.60 3.05
C ASN A 203 14.53 12.84 3.09
N SER A 204 14.67 13.42 4.26
CA SER A 204 15.52 14.60 4.51
C SER A 204 16.76 14.24 5.33
#